data_e1d3a3bb642da611ace11ba73ea00cfc
#
_entry.id   e1d3a3bb642da611ace11ba73ea00cfc
#
_cell.length_a   1.000
_cell.length_b   1.000
_cell.length_c   1.000
_cell.angle_alpha   90.00
_cell.angle_beta   90.00
_cell.angle_gamma   90.00
#
_symmetry.space_group_name_H-M   'P 1'
#
loop_
_entity.id
_entity.type
_entity.pdbx_description
1 polymer ?
#
loop_
_entity_poly.entity_id
_entity_poly.type
_entity_poly.pdbx_seq_one_letter_code
_entity_poly.pdbx_strand_id
1 'polypeptide(L)'
;TPLSPGYRRAVWAVYSSYQALLREAGLFDWSDIPLVGLQKITESPLADPYDDVILDEGQDLSPVQLRLTRELIKGGDPRSRRTYMVLADASQTIYNRGFSWRDAGIEARGRTSILRKNFRNTRQVAAAAARLLEQNALLKKEREFIEPIWSHRVGARPRVVCCDIDEREMRFVCEELLELIGGGHFRLSDFAVLCPTNKLCQQYCEELTRRNIPNLLHRDQAFDILTESVKVMTIHSSKGIEFPVVFITAVRRGIIPRQINRASLNEEEALLDRERDRTLLYVGMTRAAENLFLLTTAGKESPFLGEIAGYVDRQEYRGQKIKA
;
A
#
# COMPACT_ATOMS: atom_id res chain seq x y z
N THR A 1 1.65 -23.95 -4.06
CA THR A 1 1.36 -25.35 -4.43
C THR A 1 -0.13 -25.48 -4.66
N PRO A 2 -0.56 -26.10 -5.74
CA PRO A 2 -1.96 -26.42 -5.87
C PRO A 2 -2.38 -27.26 -4.65
N LEU A 3 -3.44 -26.87 -3.98
CA LEU A 3 -4.02 -27.65 -2.88
C LEU A 3 -4.17 -29.10 -3.31
N SER A 4 -3.87 -30.06 -2.42
CA SER A 4 -4.09 -31.46 -2.70
C SER A 4 -5.57 -31.73 -3.04
N PRO A 5 -5.91 -32.75 -3.82
CA PRO A 5 -7.30 -33.02 -4.19
C PRO A 5 -8.27 -33.13 -3.00
N GLY A 6 -7.79 -33.63 -1.86
CA GLY A 6 -8.58 -33.71 -0.62
C GLY A 6 -8.88 -32.34 -0.03
N TYR A 7 -7.87 -31.49 0.08
CA TYR A 7 -8.05 -30.11 0.57
C TYR A 7 -8.92 -29.29 -0.37
N ARG A 8 -8.78 -29.43 -1.69
CA ARG A 8 -9.65 -28.74 -2.65
C ARG A 8 -11.12 -29.12 -2.44
N ARG A 9 -11.43 -30.41 -2.25
CA ARG A 9 -12.80 -30.85 -1.97
C ARG A 9 -13.33 -30.27 -0.66
N ALA A 10 -12.52 -30.26 0.39
CA ALA A 10 -12.91 -29.69 1.69
C ALA A 10 -13.20 -28.18 1.59
N VAL A 11 -12.29 -27.42 0.97
CA VAL A 11 -12.49 -25.97 0.74
C VAL A 11 -13.73 -25.72 -0.12
N TRP A 12 -13.93 -26.51 -1.18
CA TRP A 12 -15.11 -26.41 -2.03
C TRP A 12 -16.40 -26.70 -1.29
N ALA A 13 -16.42 -27.69 -0.42
CA ALA A 13 -17.60 -28.02 0.40
C ALA A 13 -17.95 -26.85 1.35
N VAL A 14 -16.95 -26.27 2.03
CA VAL A 14 -17.15 -25.11 2.90
C VAL A 14 -17.68 -23.92 2.10
N TYR A 15 -17.05 -23.61 0.96
CA TYR A 15 -17.48 -22.53 0.06
C TYR A 15 -18.93 -22.73 -0.43
N SER A 16 -19.27 -23.96 -0.85
CA SER A 16 -20.61 -24.28 -1.33
C SER A 16 -21.67 -24.13 -0.24
N SER A 17 -21.36 -24.55 0.99
CA SER A 17 -22.23 -24.35 2.15
C SER A 17 -22.41 -22.85 2.50
N TYR A 18 -21.30 -22.11 2.48
CA TYR A 18 -21.32 -20.66 2.70
C TYR A 18 -22.21 -19.94 1.67
N GLN A 19 -22.03 -20.24 0.38
CA GLN A 19 -22.84 -19.68 -0.69
C GLN A 19 -24.32 -20.07 -0.61
N ALA A 20 -24.64 -21.27 -0.10
CA ALA A 20 -26.01 -21.68 0.13
C ALA A 20 -26.66 -20.86 1.27
N LEU A 21 -25.96 -20.65 2.37
CA LEU A 21 -26.41 -19.81 3.48
C LEU A 21 -26.63 -18.36 3.07
N LEU A 22 -25.72 -17.76 2.27
CA LEU A 22 -25.92 -16.41 1.76
C LEU A 22 -27.19 -16.30 0.91
N ARG A 23 -27.42 -17.25 0.00
CA ARG A 23 -28.62 -17.27 -0.84
C ARG A 23 -29.89 -17.45 -0.02
N GLU A 24 -29.90 -18.32 0.98
CA GLU A 24 -31.04 -18.54 1.88
C GLU A 24 -31.35 -17.28 2.70
N ALA A 25 -30.31 -16.56 3.15
CA ALA A 25 -30.45 -15.30 3.88
C ALA A 25 -30.75 -14.08 2.99
N GLY A 26 -30.71 -14.21 1.65
CA GLY A 26 -30.86 -13.09 0.72
C GLY A 26 -29.70 -12.08 0.80
N LEU A 27 -28.50 -12.54 1.20
CA LEU A 27 -27.32 -11.72 1.39
C LEU A 27 -26.29 -11.95 0.29
N PHE A 28 -25.43 -10.96 0.11
CA PHE A 28 -24.25 -10.99 -0.77
C PHE A 28 -23.02 -10.61 0.05
N ASP A 29 -21.89 -11.23 -0.24
CA ASP A 29 -20.60 -10.72 0.23
C ASP A 29 -20.01 -9.70 -0.75
N TRP A 30 -18.91 -9.06 -0.34
CA TRP A 30 -18.25 -8.05 -1.17
C TRP A 30 -17.71 -8.60 -2.50
N SER A 31 -17.41 -9.88 -2.58
CA SER A 31 -16.94 -10.54 -3.79
C SER A 31 -18.07 -10.85 -4.77
N ASP A 32 -19.29 -11.06 -4.26
CA ASP A 32 -20.46 -11.35 -5.07
C ASP A 32 -20.99 -10.08 -5.78
N ILE A 33 -20.84 -8.90 -5.16
CA ILE A 33 -21.36 -7.63 -5.71
C ILE A 33 -20.90 -7.37 -7.15
N PRO A 34 -19.60 -7.43 -7.47
CA PRO A 34 -19.15 -7.23 -8.85
C PRO A 34 -19.64 -8.32 -9.83
N LEU A 35 -19.79 -9.56 -9.36
CA LEU A 35 -20.30 -10.68 -10.17
C LEU A 35 -21.75 -10.48 -10.55
N VAL A 36 -22.59 -10.17 -9.54
CA VAL A 36 -24.04 -9.89 -9.75
C VAL A 36 -24.23 -8.62 -10.58
N GLY A 37 -23.41 -7.58 -10.33
CA GLY A 37 -23.43 -6.34 -11.10
C GLY A 37 -23.09 -6.59 -12.57
N LEU A 38 -22.05 -7.37 -12.86
CA LEU A 38 -21.66 -7.74 -14.21
C LEU A 38 -22.75 -8.55 -14.92
N GLN A 39 -23.35 -9.52 -14.22
CA GLN A 39 -24.46 -10.30 -14.78
C GLN A 39 -25.64 -9.38 -15.15
N LYS A 40 -26.10 -8.56 -14.23
CA LYS A 40 -27.25 -7.67 -14.45
C LYS A 40 -27.03 -6.70 -15.60
N ILE A 41 -25.87 -6.05 -15.67
CA ILE A 41 -25.58 -5.08 -16.74
C ILE A 41 -25.42 -5.78 -18.11
N THR A 42 -25.00 -7.04 -18.13
CA THR A 42 -24.90 -7.84 -19.34
C THR A 42 -26.28 -8.28 -19.84
N GLU A 43 -27.16 -8.67 -18.93
CA GLU A 43 -28.56 -9.07 -19.25
C GLU A 43 -29.42 -7.86 -19.62
N SER A 44 -29.21 -6.71 -19.02
CA SER A 44 -29.92 -5.46 -19.24
C SER A 44 -28.94 -4.29 -19.32
N PRO A 45 -28.36 -4.02 -20.51
CA PRO A 45 -27.44 -2.91 -20.70
C PRO A 45 -28.05 -1.57 -20.32
N LEU A 46 -27.19 -0.62 -19.92
CA LEU A 46 -27.64 0.73 -19.57
C LEU A 46 -28.28 1.40 -20.77
N ALA A 47 -29.45 1.99 -20.58
CA ALA A 47 -30.14 2.78 -21.59
C ALA A 47 -29.32 4.06 -21.94
N ASP A 48 -28.68 4.64 -20.93
CA ASP A 48 -27.80 5.82 -21.04
C ASP A 48 -26.42 5.47 -20.47
N PRO A 49 -25.51 4.89 -21.28
CA PRO A 49 -24.18 4.54 -20.85
C PRO A 49 -23.28 5.79 -20.74
N TYR A 50 -22.22 5.68 -19.92
CA TYR A 50 -21.23 6.74 -19.80
C TYR A 50 -20.45 6.94 -21.11
N ASP A 51 -20.10 8.17 -21.43
CA ASP A 51 -19.22 8.51 -22.56
C ASP A 51 -17.76 8.23 -22.20
N ASP A 52 -17.35 8.58 -20.97
CA ASP A 52 -15.99 8.40 -20.47
C ASP A 52 -15.99 7.66 -19.14
N VAL A 53 -15.11 6.67 -19.02
CA VAL A 53 -14.81 5.96 -17.76
C VAL A 53 -13.32 6.03 -17.54
N ILE A 54 -12.92 6.65 -16.44
CA ILE A 54 -11.53 6.77 -16.02
C ILE A 54 -11.38 6.00 -14.69
N LEU A 55 -10.55 4.98 -14.70
CA LEU A 55 -10.22 4.19 -13.51
C LEU A 55 -8.86 4.59 -12.98
N ASP A 56 -8.83 5.01 -11.74
CA ASP A 56 -7.59 5.18 -10.98
C ASP A 56 -7.29 3.92 -10.16
N GLU A 57 -6.00 3.66 -9.89
CA GLU A 57 -5.52 2.49 -9.14
C GLU A 57 -6.03 1.15 -9.74
N GLY A 58 -6.11 1.07 -11.06
CA GLY A 58 -6.68 -0.09 -11.77
C GLY A 58 -6.02 -1.43 -11.43
N GLN A 59 -4.77 -1.45 -10.94
CA GLN A 59 -4.07 -2.66 -10.48
C GLN A 59 -4.70 -3.30 -9.24
N ASP A 60 -5.56 -2.59 -8.50
CA ASP A 60 -6.25 -3.12 -7.32
C ASP A 60 -7.58 -3.79 -7.67
N LEU A 61 -8.08 -3.57 -8.87
CA LEU A 61 -9.34 -4.13 -9.31
C LEU A 61 -9.17 -5.59 -9.77
N SER A 62 -10.12 -6.42 -9.39
CA SER A 62 -10.23 -7.79 -9.91
C SER A 62 -10.63 -7.79 -11.39
N PRO A 63 -10.36 -8.88 -12.14
CA PRO A 63 -10.80 -9.01 -13.54
C PRO A 63 -12.31 -8.79 -13.73
N VAL A 64 -13.11 -9.22 -12.74
CA VAL A 64 -14.56 -9.05 -12.77
C VAL A 64 -14.95 -7.59 -12.62
N GLN A 65 -14.32 -6.86 -11.70
CA GLN A 65 -14.53 -5.42 -11.52
C GLN A 65 -14.14 -4.64 -12.78
N LEU A 66 -13.00 -4.95 -13.39
CA LEU A 66 -12.58 -4.33 -14.66
C LEU A 66 -13.56 -4.61 -15.80
N ARG A 67 -14.09 -5.84 -15.88
CA ARG A 67 -15.15 -6.17 -16.87
C ARG A 67 -16.43 -5.39 -16.60
N LEU A 68 -16.85 -5.33 -15.34
CA LEU A 68 -18.04 -4.58 -14.94
C LEU A 68 -17.93 -3.09 -15.34
N THR A 69 -16.80 -2.44 -15.00
CA THR A 69 -16.61 -1.02 -15.35
C THR A 69 -16.54 -0.79 -16.86
N ARG A 70 -16.10 -1.77 -17.63
CA ARG A 70 -16.10 -1.70 -19.09
C ARG A 70 -17.50 -1.80 -19.69
N GLU A 71 -18.41 -2.53 -19.04
CA GLU A 71 -19.82 -2.59 -19.49
C GLU A 71 -20.52 -1.24 -19.33
N LEU A 72 -20.06 -0.35 -18.42
CA LEU A 72 -20.66 0.99 -18.20
C LEU A 72 -20.59 1.90 -19.44
N ILE A 73 -19.66 1.66 -20.35
CA ILE A 73 -19.52 2.43 -21.61
C ILE A 73 -20.12 1.72 -22.82
N LYS A 74 -20.66 0.52 -22.64
CA LYS A 74 -21.25 -0.24 -23.76
C LYS A 74 -22.70 0.15 -23.99
N GLY A 75 -23.11 0.13 -25.24
CA GLY A 75 -24.48 0.50 -25.67
C GLY A 75 -24.56 1.94 -26.20
N GLY A 76 -25.74 2.50 -26.37
CA GLY A 76 -25.99 3.84 -26.89
C GLY A 76 -25.63 4.03 -28.37
N ASP A 77 -25.48 5.29 -28.82
CA ASP A 77 -25.19 5.61 -30.23
C ASP A 77 -23.79 5.13 -30.65
N PRO A 78 -23.68 4.26 -31.68
CA PRO A 78 -22.38 3.80 -32.18
C PRO A 78 -21.47 4.91 -32.73
N ARG A 79 -22.02 6.11 -32.97
CA ARG A 79 -21.27 7.28 -33.43
C ARG A 79 -20.66 8.08 -32.28
N SER A 80 -21.09 7.84 -31.03
CA SER A 80 -20.55 8.49 -29.86
C SER A 80 -19.12 8.04 -29.60
N ARG A 81 -18.19 8.99 -29.50
CA ARG A 81 -16.81 8.71 -29.10
C ARG A 81 -16.77 8.46 -27.61
N ARG A 82 -16.33 7.27 -27.22
CA ARG A 82 -16.27 6.85 -25.81
C ARG A 82 -14.85 6.52 -25.40
N THR A 83 -14.51 6.92 -24.19
CA THR A 83 -13.18 6.72 -23.64
C THR A 83 -13.22 5.77 -22.45
N TYR A 84 -12.36 4.75 -22.48
CA TYR A 84 -12.08 3.91 -21.32
C TYR A 84 -10.60 4.01 -21.01
N MET A 85 -10.27 4.70 -19.91
CA MET A 85 -8.89 4.95 -19.49
C MET A 85 -8.63 4.26 -18.16
N VAL A 86 -7.50 3.57 -18.05
CA VAL A 86 -7.05 2.91 -16.81
C VAL A 86 -5.69 3.47 -16.44
N LEU A 87 -5.61 4.03 -15.24
CA LEU A 87 -4.35 4.40 -14.60
C LEU A 87 -3.98 3.28 -13.64
N ALA A 88 -2.76 2.78 -13.76
CA ALA A 88 -2.29 1.66 -12.94
C ALA A 88 -0.79 1.77 -12.69
N ASP A 89 -0.36 1.34 -11.50
CA ASP A 89 1.03 1.22 -11.13
C ASP A 89 1.34 -0.23 -10.70
N ALA A 90 1.99 -0.99 -11.58
CA ALA A 90 2.37 -2.38 -11.31
C ALA A 90 3.28 -2.50 -10.08
N SER A 91 4.08 -1.46 -9.79
CA SER A 91 5.00 -1.43 -8.65
C SER A 91 4.29 -1.30 -7.29
N GLN A 92 3.01 -0.89 -7.27
CA GLN A 92 2.17 -0.77 -6.07
C GLN A 92 1.16 -1.91 -5.92
N THR A 93 1.25 -2.97 -6.70
CA THR A 93 0.33 -4.11 -6.63
C THR A 93 0.59 -4.91 -5.35
N ILE A 94 -0.19 -4.66 -4.30
CA ILE A 94 -0.10 -5.38 -3.02
C ILE A 94 -1.06 -6.60 -3.02
N TYR A 95 -2.19 -6.50 -3.70
CA TYR A 95 -3.32 -7.41 -3.51
C TYR A 95 -3.51 -8.45 -4.61
N ASN A 96 -3.28 -8.12 -5.87
CA ASN A 96 -3.63 -8.99 -6.99
C ASN A 96 -2.48 -9.17 -7.98
N ARG A 97 -1.89 -10.37 -8.00
CA ARG A 97 -1.08 -10.84 -9.13
C ARG A 97 -1.72 -12.12 -9.64
N GLY A 98 -1.90 -12.21 -10.95
CA GLY A 98 -2.36 -13.45 -11.57
C GLY A 98 -3.33 -13.28 -12.73
N PHE A 99 -3.57 -12.07 -13.21
CA PHE A 99 -4.29 -11.87 -14.46
C PHE A 99 -3.57 -10.83 -15.34
N SER A 100 -3.71 -10.96 -16.65
CA SER A 100 -3.32 -9.93 -17.58
C SER A 100 -4.49 -8.98 -17.88
N TRP A 101 -4.21 -7.74 -18.29
CA TRP A 101 -5.25 -6.81 -18.78
C TRP A 101 -6.14 -7.43 -19.86
N ARG A 102 -5.55 -8.32 -20.68
CA ARG A 102 -6.25 -9.07 -21.71
C ARG A 102 -7.30 -10.02 -21.14
N ASP A 103 -7.04 -10.63 -19.97
CA ASP A 103 -8.01 -11.52 -19.30
C ASP A 103 -9.25 -10.74 -18.81
N ALA A 104 -9.06 -9.45 -18.51
CA ALA A 104 -10.15 -8.52 -18.22
C ALA A 104 -10.81 -7.96 -19.51
N GLY A 105 -10.35 -8.36 -20.69
CA GLY A 105 -10.84 -7.89 -21.98
C GLY A 105 -10.31 -6.50 -22.37
N ILE A 106 -9.22 -6.03 -21.75
CA ILE A 106 -8.61 -4.73 -22.05
C ILE A 106 -7.43 -4.96 -23.00
N GLU A 107 -7.57 -4.48 -24.25
CA GLU A 107 -6.49 -4.53 -25.24
C GLU A 107 -5.61 -3.27 -25.09
N ALA A 108 -4.51 -3.42 -24.38
CA ALA A 108 -3.58 -2.33 -24.07
C ALA A 108 -2.46 -2.15 -25.12
N ARG A 109 -2.29 -3.11 -26.05
CA ARG A 109 -1.19 -3.07 -27.03
C ARG A 109 -1.27 -1.83 -27.92
N GLY A 110 -0.19 -1.04 -27.94
CA GLY A 110 -0.11 0.20 -28.72
C GLY A 110 -0.96 1.36 -28.18
N ARG A 111 -1.57 1.19 -27.00
CA ARG A 111 -2.42 2.20 -26.33
C ARG A 111 -1.96 2.52 -24.92
N THR A 112 -0.71 2.23 -24.60
CA THR A 112 -0.13 2.43 -23.27
C THR A 112 0.83 3.60 -23.31
N SER A 113 0.69 4.52 -22.35
CA SER A 113 1.63 5.59 -22.08
C SER A 113 2.21 5.41 -20.68
N ILE A 114 3.53 5.58 -20.55
CA ILE A 114 4.23 5.39 -19.28
C ILE A 114 4.63 6.75 -18.72
N LEU A 115 4.10 7.09 -17.54
CA LEU A 115 4.47 8.28 -16.79
C LEU A 115 5.67 7.94 -15.89
N ARG A 116 6.86 8.39 -16.27
CA ARG A 116 8.11 8.04 -15.53
C ARG A 116 8.52 9.09 -14.51
N LYS A 117 8.08 10.35 -14.66
CA LYS A 117 8.56 11.47 -13.84
C LYS A 117 7.83 11.49 -12.50
N ASN A 118 8.59 11.31 -11.43
CA ASN A 118 8.09 11.45 -10.06
C ASN A 118 8.12 12.93 -9.64
N PHE A 119 6.96 13.48 -9.27
CA PHE A 119 6.80 14.85 -8.78
C PHE A 119 6.49 14.90 -7.28
N ARG A 120 6.13 13.78 -6.68
CA ARG A 120 5.67 13.66 -5.29
C ARG A 120 6.82 13.74 -4.31
N ASN A 121 7.75 12.81 -4.42
CA ASN A 121 8.82 12.62 -3.46
C ASN A 121 10.04 13.48 -3.76
N THR A 122 10.84 13.79 -2.75
CA THR A 122 12.21 14.25 -2.98
C THR A 122 13.03 13.13 -3.64
N ARG A 123 14.10 13.54 -4.33
CA ARG A 123 15.01 12.60 -5.02
C ARG A 123 15.55 11.53 -4.07
N GLN A 124 15.88 11.90 -2.83
CA GLN A 124 16.46 10.99 -1.84
C GLN A 124 15.46 9.94 -1.37
N VAL A 125 14.22 10.34 -1.08
CA VAL A 125 13.15 9.41 -0.70
C VAL A 125 12.85 8.46 -1.86
N ALA A 126 12.67 9.00 -3.07
CA ALA A 126 12.37 8.20 -4.26
C ALA A 126 13.49 7.20 -4.58
N ALA A 127 14.75 7.60 -4.45
CA ALA A 127 15.90 6.73 -4.70
C ALA A 127 15.97 5.56 -3.71
N ALA A 128 15.77 5.82 -2.41
CA ALA A 128 15.74 4.77 -1.39
C ALA A 128 14.59 3.78 -1.63
N ALA A 129 13.40 4.28 -1.96
CA ALA A 129 12.24 3.45 -2.26
C ALA A 129 12.44 2.61 -3.54
N ALA A 130 12.95 3.21 -4.61
CA ALA A 130 13.25 2.50 -5.86
C ALA A 130 14.29 1.39 -5.63
N ARG A 131 15.34 1.67 -4.85
CA ARG A 131 16.37 0.68 -4.52
C ARG A 131 15.79 -0.54 -3.81
N LEU A 132 14.83 -0.35 -2.90
CA LEU A 132 14.12 -1.46 -2.25
C LEU A 132 13.35 -2.28 -3.29
N LEU A 133 12.64 -1.63 -4.19
CA LEU A 133 11.80 -2.29 -5.19
C LEU A 133 12.61 -3.02 -6.26
N GLU A 134 13.77 -2.50 -6.65
CA GLU A 134 14.71 -3.16 -7.57
C GLU A 134 15.10 -4.57 -7.13
N GLN A 135 15.04 -4.86 -5.83
CA GLN A 135 15.32 -6.20 -5.29
C GLN A 135 14.11 -7.16 -5.39
N ASN A 136 12.93 -6.67 -5.83
CA ASN A 136 11.76 -7.51 -5.97
C ASN A 136 11.94 -8.54 -7.11
N ALA A 137 12.05 -9.80 -6.73
CA ALA A 137 12.30 -10.90 -7.65
C ALA A 137 11.18 -11.10 -8.69
N LEU A 138 9.94 -10.78 -8.33
CA LEU A 138 8.79 -10.93 -9.21
C LEU A 138 8.76 -9.85 -10.28
N LEU A 139 9.00 -8.58 -9.92
CA LEU A 139 9.09 -7.47 -10.87
C LEU A 139 10.24 -7.65 -11.85
N LYS A 140 11.38 -8.16 -11.38
CA LYS A 140 12.52 -8.50 -12.25
C LYS A 140 12.15 -9.57 -13.29
N LYS A 141 11.42 -10.60 -12.87
CA LYS A 141 11.00 -11.70 -13.75
C LYS A 141 10.03 -11.23 -14.84
N GLU A 142 9.11 -10.35 -14.49
CA GLU A 142 8.07 -9.86 -15.40
C GLU A 142 8.51 -8.65 -16.24
N ARG A 143 9.72 -8.11 -15.99
CA ARG A 143 10.23 -6.87 -16.60
C ARG A 143 9.30 -5.66 -16.43
N GLU A 144 8.55 -5.64 -15.34
CA GLU A 144 7.58 -4.59 -15.04
C GLU A 144 8.21 -3.41 -14.27
N PHE A 145 9.44 -3.56 -13.78
CA PHE A 145 10.12 -2.45 -13.11
C PHE A 145 10.50 -1.38 -14.13
N ILE A 146 9.93 -0.19 -13.96
CA ILE A 146 10.24 0.99 -14.76
C ILE A 146 11.07 1.92 -13.88
N GLU A 147 12.30 2.18 -14.29
CA GLU A 147 13.16 3.12 -13.58
C GLU A 147 12.54 4.53 -13.64
N PRO A 148 12.25 5.15 -12.49
CA PRO A 148 11.65 6.47 -12.46
C PRO A 148 12.66 7.54 -12.87
N ILE A 149 12.17 8.57 -13.56
CA ILE A 149 12.95 9.80 -13.77
C ILE A 149 12.86 10.61 -12.47
N TRP A 150 14.01 10.88 -11.89
CA TRP A 150 14.13 11.54 -10.60
C TRP A 150 13.52 12.94 -10.59
N SER A 151 12.85 13.27 -9.50
CA SER A 151 12.36 14.62 -9.20
C SER A 151 13.53 15.61 -9.13
N HIS A 152 13.27 16.86 -9.50
CA HIS A 152 14.19 17.97 -9.22
C HIS A 152 14.19 18.41 -7.75
N ARG A 153 13.19 17.94 -6.95
CA ARG A 153 13.10 18.23 -5.53
C ARG A 153 14.19 17.48 -4.79
N VAL A 154 15.12 18.23 -4.20
CA VAL A 154 16.18 17.69 -3.35
C VAL A 154 15.74 17.84 -1.89
N GLY A 155 15.96 16.82 -1.06
CA GLY A 155 15.61 16.82 0.35
C GLY A 155 16.61 16.05 1.20
N ALA A 156 16.28 15.84 2.46
CA ALA A 156 17.07 14.99 3.35
C ALA A 156 17.06 13.52 2.90
N ARG A 157 18.14 12.79 3.20
CA ARG A 157 18.13 11.34 3.06
C ARG A 157 17.17 10.73 4.07
N PRO A 158 16.43 9.66 3.71
CA PRO A 158 15.63 8.93 4.67
C PRO A 158 16.49 8.47 5.86
N ARG A 159 15.92 8.52 7.06
CA ARG A 159 16.63 8.10 8.28
C ARG A 159 16.14 6.72 8.75
N VAL A 160 17.05 5.80 8.95
CA VAL A 160 16.80 4.55 9.68
C VAL A 160 17.14 4.79 11.15
N VAL A 161 16.13 4.78 12.00
CA VAL A 161 16.28 5.00 13.43
C VAL A 161 16.28 3.65 14.15
N CYS A 162 17.42 3.31 14.74
CA CYS A 162 17.62 2.06 15.45
C CYS A 162 17.47 2.29 16.95
N CYS A 163 16.31 1.93 17.52
CA CYS A 163 16.05 2.01 18.95
C CYS A 163 16.63 0.79 19.66
N ASP A 164 17.10 0.95 20.86
CA ASP A 164 17.62 -0.17 21.66
C ASP A 164 16.52 -1.12 22.17
N ILE A 165 15.31 -0.60 22.41
CA ILE A 165 14.11 -1.36 22.76
C ILE A 165 12.89 -0.89 21.97
N ASP A 166 11.89 -1.77 21.84
CA ASP A 166 10.71 -1.55 21.00
C ASP A 166 9.88 -0.32 21.46
N GLU A 167 9.74 -0.09 22.75
CA GLU A 167 8.95 0.99 23.32
C GLU A 167 9.54 2.39 23.04
N ARG A 168 10.83 2.46 22.76
CA ARG A 168 11.49 3.74 22.44
C ARG A 168 11.20 4.26 21.06
N GLU A 169 10.70 3.42 20.15
CA GLU A 169 10.24 3.91 18.85
C GLU A 169 9.14 4.98 19.00
N MET A 170 8.14 4.73 19.87
CA MET A 170 7.05 5.69 20.10
C MET A 170 7.56 7.00 20.69
N ARG A 171 8.50 6.88 21.65
CA ARG A 171 9.12 8.05 22.25
C ARG A 171 9.88 8.89 21.22
N PHE A 172 10.68 8.24 20.37
CA PHE A 172 11.40 8.92 19.30
C PHE A 172 10.45 9.65 18.36
N VAL A 173 9.35 9.00 17.92
CA VAL A 173 8.36 9.63 17.04
C VAL A 173 7.82 10.90 17.64
N CYS A 174 7.42 10.88 18.93
CA CYS A 174 6.89 12.06 19.60
C CYS A 174 7.94 13.19 19.72
N GLU A 175 9.18 12.87 20.08
CA GLU A 175 10.27 13.84 20.23
C GLU A 175 10.66 14.47 18.88
N GLU A 176 10.81 13.64 17.83
CA GLU A 176 11.16 14.12 16.48
C GLU A 176 10.06 14.99 15.88
N LEU A 177 8.79 14.56 16.05
CA LEU A 177 7.63 15.31 15.58
C LEU A 177 7.57 16.70 16.22
N LEU A 178 7.72 16.80 17.56
CA LEU A 178 7.72 18.08 18.27
C LEU A 178 8.89 18.98 17.86
N GLU A 179 10.07 18.40 17.59
CA GLU A 179 11.22 19.15 17.11
C GLU A 179 10.99 19.72 15.71
N LEU A 180 10.43 18.91 14.78
CA LEU A 180 10.12 19.35 13.42
C LEU A 180 9.04 20.44 13.40
N ILE A 181 8.03 20.37 14.26
CA ILE A 181 7.02 21.42 14.43
C ILE A 181 7.68 22.68 15.02
N GLY A 182 8.53 22.51 16.05
CA GLY A 182 9.24 23.62 16.68
C GLY A 182 10.14 24.39 15.70
N GLY A 183 10.59 23.75 14.61
CA GLY A 183 11.30 24.37 13.50
C GLY A 183 10.44 25.28 12.61
N GLY A 184 9.12 25.27 12.78
CA GLY A 184 8.17 26.17 12.10
C GLY A 184 7.87 25.84 10.63
N HIS A 185 8.39 24.72 10.10
CA HIS A 185 8.20 24.34 8.70
C HIS A 185 7.04 23.36 8.47
N PHE A 186 6.62 22.64 9.52
CA PHE A 186 5.58 21.62 9.45
C PHE A 186 4.46 21.87 10.45
N ARG A 187 3.24 21.48 10.06
CA ARG A 187 2.03 21.49 10.89
C ARG A 187 1.73 20.06 11.33
N LEU A 188 0.86 19.87 12.31
CA LEU A 188 0.44 18.53 12.77
C LEU A 188 -0.19 17.69 11.65
N SER A 189 -0.91 18.32 10.72
CA SER A 189 -1.50 17.67 9.55
C SER A 189 -0.49 17.12 8.54
N ASP A 190 0.76 17.58 8.59
CA ASP A 190 1.82 17.16 7.68
C ASP A 190 2.45 15.80 8.06
N PHE A 191 2.08 15.25 9.22
CA PHE A 191 2.68 14.04 9.77
C PHE A 191 1.79 12.82 9.64
N ALA A 192 2.39 11.71 9.20
CA ALA A 192 1.78 10.39 9.29
C ALA A 192 2.67 9.38 10.03
N VAL A 193 2.03 8.58 10.89
CA VAL A 193 2.62 7.41 11.52
C VAL A 193 2.01 6.16 10.88
N LEU A 194 2.81 5.45 10.10
CA LEU A 194 2.41 4.26 9.37
C LEU A 194 2.85 3.01 10.13
N CYS A 195 1.89 2.21 10.56
CA CYS A 195 2.12 1.00 11.33
C CYS A 195 1.83 -0.26 10.52
N PRO A 196 2.48 -1.40 10.80
CA PRO A 196 2.17 -2.66 10.14
C PRO A 196 0.83 -3.26 10.57
N THR A 197 0.30 -2.91 11.76
CA THR A 197 -0.93 -3.48 12.31
C THR A 197 -1.81 -2.42 12.96
N ASN A 198 -3.13 -2.67 13.01
CA ASN A 198 -4.08 -1.80 13.70
C ASN A 198 -3.83 -1.68 15.21
N LYS A 199 -3.39 -2.78 15.84
CA LYS A 199 -3.03 -2.77 17.27
C LYS A 199 -1.91 -1.75 17.55
N LEU A 200 -0.90 -1.72 16.68
CA LEU A 200 0.20 -0.78 16.84
C LEU A 200 -0.25 0.66 16.55
N CYS A 201 -1.14 0.87 15.57
CA CYS A 201 -1.75 2.18 15.34
C CYS A 201 -2.41 2.71 16.61
N GLN A 202 -3.19 1.88 17.29
CA GLN A 202 -3.86 2.27 18.53
C GLN A 202 -2.87 2.65 19.63
N GLN A 203 -1.82 1.87 19.79
CA GLN A 203 -0.76 2.18 20.78
C GLN A 203 -0.08 3.53 20.50
N TYR A 204 0.16 3.86 19.22
CA TYR A 204 0.69 5.18 18.85
C TYR A 204 -0.30 6.31 19.13
N CYS A 205 -1.59 6.12 18.86
CA CYS A 205 -2.61 7.11 19.20
C CYS A 205 -2.67 7.36 20.72
N GLU A 206 -2.63 6.30 21.53
CA GLU A 206 -2.63 6.40 22.99
C GLU A 206 -1.39 7.15 23.50
N GLU A 207 -0.20 6.89 22.94
CA GLU A 207 1.03 7.58 23.34
C GLU A 207 1.02 9.06 22.93
N LEU A 208 0.58 9.37 21.69
CA LEU A 208 0.43 10.75 21.22
C LEU A 208 -0.56 11.53 22.11
N THR A 209 -1.71 10.92 22.43
CA THR A 209 -2.73 11.51 23.30
C THR A 209 -2.19 11.76 24.71
N ARG A 210 -1.41 10.81 25.29
CA ARG A 210 -0.77 10.96 26.61
C ARG A 210 0.18 12.14 26.66
N ARG A 211 0.77 12.51 25.51
CA ARG A 211 1.66 13.67 25.37
C ARG A 211 0.96 14.93 24.90
N ASN A 212 -0.39 14.93 24.88
CA ASN A 212 -1.22 16.05 24.40
C ASN A 212 -0.92 16.43 22.93
N ILE A 213 -0.56 15.46 22.10
CA ILE A 213 -0.36 15.66 20.66
C ILE A 213 -1.66 15.25 19.94
N PRO A 214 -2.37 16.20 19.28
CA PRO A 214 -3.57 15.89 18.52
C PRO A 214 -3.30 14.83 17.44
N ASN A 215 -4.12 13.78 17.42
CA ASN A 215 -3.95 12.68 16.48
C ASN A 215 -5.30 12.10 16.08
N LEU A 216 -5.35 11.46 14.90
CA LEU A 216 -6.54 10.77 14.37
C LEU A 216 -6.15 9.41 13.82
N LEU A 217 -6.89 8.39 14.25
CA LEU A 217 -6.79 7.04 13.72
C LEU A 217 -7.63 6.91 12.45
N HIS A 218 -7.08 6.41 11.37
CA HIS A 218 -7.74 6.28 10.07
C HIS A 218 -9.10 5.52 10.10
N ARG A 219 -9.32 4.66 11.10
CA ARG A 219 -10.57 3.91 11.26
C ARG A 219 -11.67 4.66 12.00
N ASP A 220 -11.38 5.80 12.56
CA ASP A 220 -12.35 6.58 13.30
C ASP A 220 -13.34 7.22 12.31
N GLN A 221 -14.63 7.27 12.69
CA GLN A 221 -15.67 7.88 11.85
C GLN A 221 -15.41 9.38 11.59
N ALA A 222 -14.67 10.02 12.49
CA ALA A 222 -14.28 11.43 12.40
C ALA A 222 -12.97 11.66 11.62
N PHE A 223 -12.41 10.62 10.96
CA PHE A 223 -11.17 10.79 10.23
C PHE A 223 -11.34 11.74 9.05
N ASP A 224 -10.65 12.86 9.14
CA ASP A 224 -10.49 13.83 8.06
C ASP A 224 -8.98 14.14 7.89
N ILE A 225 -8.48 13.98 6.68
CA ILE A 225 -7.08 14.20 6.36
C ILE A 225 -6.67 15.66 6.53
N LEU A 226 -7.60 16.60 6.40
CA LEU A 226 -7.36 18.03 6.50
C LEU A 226 -7.34 18.54 7.96
N THR A 227 -7.80 17.74 8.91
CA THR A 227 -7.78 18.11 10.33
C THR A 227 -6.35 18.34 10.81
N GLU A 228 -6.11 19.39 11.59
CA GLU A 228 -4.82 19.73 12.19
C GLU A 228 -4.44 18.71 13.30
N SER A 229 -3.98 17.55 12.88
CA SER A 229 -3.63 16.42 13.74
C SER A 229 -2.70 15.45 13.03
N VAL A 230 -1.89 14.71 13.79
CA VAL A 230 -1.08 13.60 13.28
C VAL A 230 -1.97 12.47 12.79
N LYS A 231 -1.75 11.98 11.58
CA LYS A 231 -2.51 10.85 11.04
C LYS A 231 -1.84 9.53 11.40
N VAL A 232 -2.58 8.63 12.04
CA VAL A 232 -2.10 7.30 12.40
C VAL A 232 -2.90 6.26 11.62
N MET A 233 -2.21 5.42 10.86
CA MET A 233 -2.86 4.43 10.00
C MET A 233 -1.96 3.25 9.71
N THR A 234 -2.55 2.18 9.15
CA THR A 234 -1.73 1.09 8.65
C THR A 234 -1.05 1.48 7.32
N ILE A 235 0.10 0.85 7.02
CA ILE A 235 0.76 1.05 5.72
C ILE A 235 -0.20 0.74 4.57
N HIS A 236 -1.07 -0.27 4.70
CA HIS A 236 -2.09 -0.60 3.70
C HIS A 236 -3.09 0.56 3.50
N SER A 237 -3.56 1.15 4.59
CA SER A 237 -4.55 2.24 4.53
C SER A 237 -3.97 3.57 4.03
N SER A 238 -2.65 3.71 3.98
CA SER A 238 -1.99 4.92 3.46
C SER A 238 -1.94 4.98 1.93
N LYS A 239 -2.38 3.93 1.25
CA LYS A 239 -2.39 3.92 -0.21
C LYS A 239 -3.26 5.05 -0.77
N GLY A 240 -2.76 5.76 -1.78
CA GLY A 240 -3.44 6.92 -2.37
C GLY A 240 -3.26 8.25 -1.62
N ILE A 241 -2.70 8.23 -0.39
CA ILE A 241 -2.51 9.43 0.43
C ILE A 241 -1.01 9.75 0.50
N GLU A 242 -0.65 11.02 0.69
CA GLU A 242 0.73 11.48 0.85
C GLU A 242 0.86 12.51 1.97
N PHE A 243 2.03 12.55 2.60
CA PHE A 243 2.33 13.45 3.70
C PHE A 243 3.75 14.02 3.56
N PRO A 244 3.98 15.28 3.94
CA PRO A 244 5.33 15.83 4.00
C PRO A 244 6.30 14.98 4.84
N VAL A 245 5.87 14.50 6.00
CA VAL A 245 6.69 13.72 6.93
C VAL A 245 6.02 12.39 7.27
N VAL A 246 6.75 11.29 7.07
CA VAL A 246 6.24 9.93 7.34
C VAL A 246 7.19 9.18 8.27
N PHE A 247 6.62 8.58 9.31
CA PHE A 247 7.26 7.60 10.17
C PHE A 247 6.70 6.22 9.85
N ILE A 248 7.57 5.28 9.43
CA ILE A 248 7.19 3.87 9.27
C ILE A 248 7.76 3.12 10.46
N THR A 249 6.88 2.52 11.25
CA THR A 249 7.22 1.92 12.54
C THR A 249 7.41 0.41 12.44
N ALA A 250 8.15 -0.16 13.38
CA ALA A 250 8.37 -1.60 13.51
C ALA A 250 8.89 -2.27 12.22
N VAL A 251 9.84 -1.62 11.52
CA VAL A 251 10.51 -2.19 10.35
C VAL A 251 11.50 -3.24 10.82
N ARG A 252 10.96 -4.37 11.28
CA ARG A 252 11.70 -5.43 11.99
C ARG A 252 11.50 -6.79 11.36
N ARG A 253 12.49 -7.66 11.52
CA ARG A 253 12.41 -9.07 11.15
C ARG A 253 11.20 -9.72 11.84
N GLY A 254 10.40 -10.45 11.07
CA GLY A 254 9.18 -11.09 11.56
C GLY A 254 7.94 -10.20 11.56
N ILE A 255 8.09 -8.90 11.30
CA ILE A 255 7.00 -7.94 11.13
C ILE A 255 6.96 -7.42 9.69
N ILE A 256 8.08 -6.92 9.18
CA ILE A 256 8.32 -6.52 7.79
C ILE A 256 9.71 -7.01 7.38
N PRO A 257 9.85 -8.13 6.64
CA PRO A 257 8.78 -9.05 6.25
C PRO A 257 8.23 -9.87 7.42
N ARG A 258 6.95 -10.27 7.30
CA ARG A 258 6.27 -11.12 8.29
C ARG A 258 6.97 -12.48 8.39
N GLN A 259 7.04 -12.99 9.61
CA GLN A 259 7.49 -14.36 9.83
C GLN A 259 6.32 -15.31 9.55
N ILE A 260 6.44 -16.05 8.46
CA ILE A 260 5.46 -17.08 8.12
C ILE A 260 5.99 -18.39 8.63
N ASN A 261 5.11 -19.24 9.17
CA ASN A 261 5.48 -20.59 9.59
C ASN A 261 5.83 -21.42 8.34
N ARG A 262 7.13 -21.57 8.07
CA ARG A 262 7.66 -22.26 6.88
C ARG A 262 7.24 -23.72 6.77
N ALA A 263 6.75 -24.32 7.85
CA ALA A 263 6.27 -25.72 7.84
C ALA A 263 4.99 -25.92 7.02
N SER A 264 4.26 -24.85 6.71
CA SER A 264 2.97 -24.89 5.99
C SER A 264 3.01 -24.34 4.56
N LEU A 265 4.10 -23.65 4.15
CA LEU A 265 4.23 -23.02 2.84
C LEU A 265 5.34 -23.66 2.01
N ASN A 266 5.16 -23.70 0.69
CA ASN A 266 6.26 -23.98 -0.22
C ASN A 266 7.15 -22.73 -0.42
N GLU A 267 8.31 -22.94 -1.04
CA GLU A 267 9.29 -21.85 -1.29
C GLU A 267 8.71 -20.71 -2.16
N GLU A 268 7.83 -21.04 -3.10
CA GLU A 268 7.20 -20.08 -4.00
C GLU A 268 6.21 -19.17 -3.26
N GLU A 269 5.38 -19.75 -2.37
CA GLU A 269 4.46 -18.98 -1.52
C GLU A 269 5.21 -18.08 -0.54
N ALA A 270 6.29 -18.59 0.06
CA ALA A 270 7.14 -17.81 0.96
C ALA A 270 7.82 -16.63 0.23
N LEU A 271 8.25 -16.84 -1.03
CA LEU A 271 8.78 -15.77 -1.87
C LEU A 271 7.70 -14.72 -2.18
N LEU A 272 6.51 -15.16 -2.60
CA LEU A 272 5.39 -14.27 -2.89
C LEU A 272 5.04 -13.37 -1.70
N ASP A 273 4.95 -13.93 -0.51
CA ASP A 273 4.61 -13.16 0.69
C ASP A 273 5.73 -12.19 1.07
N ARG A 274 7.00 -12.61 0.93
CA ARG A 274 8.13 -11.71 1.16
C ARG A 274 8.11 -10.52 0.19
N GLU A 275 7.85 -10.77 -1.09
CA GLU A 275 7.83 -9.71 -2.10
C GLU A 275 6.59 -8.81 -1.96
N ARG A 276 5.48 -9.30 -1.43
CA ARG A 276 4.33 -8.48 -1.02
C ARG A 276 4.69 -7.54 0.12
N ASP A 277 5.38 -8.04 1.16
CA ASP A 277 5.81 -7.21 2.28
C ASP A 277 6.86 -6.17 1.84
N ARG A 278 7.71 -6.48 0.86
CA ARG A 278 8.62 -5.53 0.21
C ARG A 278 7.84 -4.42 -0.50
N THR A 279 6.86 -4.80 -1.30
CA THR A 279 5.98 -3.85 -2.01
C THR A 279 5.21 -2.98 -1.01
N LEU A 280 4.73 -3.56 0.10
CA LEU A 280 4.06 -2.81 1.15
C LEU A 280 4.98 -1.76 1.78
N LEU A 281 6.22 -2.12 2.11
CA LEU A 281 7.21 -1.16 2.63
C LEU A 281 7.52 -0.06 1.60
N TYR A 282 7.69 -0.42 0.32
CA TYR A 282 7.85 0.54 -0.77
C TYR A 282 6.68 1.53 -0.85
N VAL A 283 5.44 1.05 -0.79
CA VAL A 283 4.25 1.90 -0.77
C VAL A 283 4.31 2.87 0.41
N GLY A 284 4.62 2.39 1.62
CA GLY A 284 4.78 3.25 2.78
C GLY A 284 5.86 4.31 2.61
N MET A 285 7.03 3.93 2.07
CA MET A 285 8.13 4.87 1.82
C MET A 285 7.73 5.97 0.83
N THR A 286 7.00 5.63 -0.23
CA THR A 286 6.55 6.59 -1.25
C THR A 286 5.44 7.51 -0.79
N ARG A 287 4.88 7.32 0.42
CA ARG A 287 3.93 8.26 1.05
C ARG A 287 4.63 9.52 1.55
N ALA A 288 5.94 9.48 1.81
CA ALA A 288 6.72 10.61 2.28
C ALA A 288 7.07 11.55 1.12
N ALA A 289 6.56 12.77 1.15
CA ALA A 289 6.93 13.79 0.17
C ALA A 289 8.32 14.35 0.42
N GLU A 290 8.73 14.56 1.68
CA GLU A 290 9.96 15.25 2.06
C GLU A 290 10.83 14.45 3.04
N ASN A 291 10.31 14.09 4.20
CA ASN A 291 11.05 13.42 5.26
C ASN A 291 10.49 12.02 5.53
N LEU A 292 11.39 11.04 5.52
CA LEU A 292 11.05 9.64 5.79
C LEU A 292 11.90 9.09 6.93
N PHE A 293 11.22 8.51 7.92
CA PHE A 293 11.83 7.81 9.05
C PHE A 293 11.40 6.35 9.05
N LEU A 294 12.37 5.44 9.10
CA LEU A 294 12.16 4.01 9.18
C LEU A 294 12.62 3.55 10.58
N LEU A 295 11.68 3.19 11.44
CA LEU A 295 11.98 2.83 12.82
C LEU A 295 12.16 1.33 12.98
N THR A 296 13.21 0.96 13.68
CA THR A 296 13.57 -0.44 13.95
C THR A 296 14.20 -0.58 15.33
N THR A 297 14.37 -1.82 15.78
CA THR A 297 14.99 -2.13 17.07
C THR A 297 16.31 -2.87 16.85
N ALA A 298 17.33 -2.54 17.63
CA ALA A 298 18.65 -3.14 17.57
C ALA A 298 18.60 -4.67 17.70
N GLY A 299 19.29 -5.35 16.80
CA GLY A 299 19.30 -6.82 16.71
C GLY A 299 18.04 -7.45 16.08
N LYS A 300 17.00 -6.65 15.80
CA LYS A 300 15.76 -7.11 15.16
C LYS A 300 15.51 -6.48 13.78
N GLU A 301 16.48 -5.79 13.21
CA GLU A 301 16.32 -5.01 11.98
C GLU A 301 15.78 -5.86 10.83
N SER A 302 14.88 -5.27 10.05
CA SER A 302 14.41 -5.87 8.81
C SER A 302 15.57 -6.09 7.83
N PRO A 303 15.66 -7.24 7.16
CA PRO A 303 16.64 -7.45 6.10
C PRO A 303 16.49 -6.44 4.95
N PHE A 304 15.32 -5.87 4.75
CA PHE A 304 15.07 -4.85 3.74
C PHE A 304 15.85 -3.54 3.99
N LEU A 305 16.13 -3.20 5.26
CA LEU A 305 16.94 -2.03 5.59
C LEU A 305 18.40 -2.17 5.13
N GLY A 306 18.93 -3.40 5.12
CA GLY A 306 20.25 -3.68 4.58
C GLY A 306 20.36 -3.44 3.07
N GLU A 307 19.27 -3.71 2.34
CA GLU A 307 19.22 -3.55 0.88
C GLU A 307 19.26 -2.08 0.43
N ILE A 308 18.84 -1.16 1.31
CA ILE A 308 18.81 0.30 1.05
C ILE A 308 19.90 1.07 1.82
N ALA A 309 20.84 0.39 2.48
CA ALA A 309 21.82 1.01 3.39
C ALA A 309 22.60 2.18 2.76
N GLY A 310 22.92 2.11 1.47
CA GLY A 310 23.61 3.19 0.74
C GLY A 310 22.75 4.45 0.46
N TYR A 311 21.46 4.38 0.69
CA TYR A 311 20.48 5.43 0.35
C TYR A 311 19.83 6.08 1.56
N VAL A 312 20.19 5.67 2.77
CA VAL A 312 19.62 6.13 4.04
C VAL A 312 20.74 6.53 4.99
N ASP A 313 20.43 7.42 5.93
CA ASP A 313 21.28 7.72 7.06
C ASP A 313 20.84 6.87 8.26
N ARG A 314 21.79 6.38 9.06
CA ARG A 314 21.49 5.57 10.26
C ARG A 314 21.69 6.43 11.52
N GLN A 315 20.73 6.30 12.45
CA GLN A 315 20.74 6.96 13.73
C GLN A 315 20.44 5.94 14.83
N GLU A 316 21.26 5.88 15.84
CA GLU A 316 20.93 5.15 17.07
C GLU A 316 20.12 6.04 18.01
N TYR A 317 19.15 5.44 18.71
CA TYR A 317 18.34 6.13 19.69
C TYR A 317 18.22 5.29 20.96
N ARG A 318 18.71 5.84 22.08
CA ARG A 318 18.74 5.20 23.41
C ARG A 318 17.93 5.98 24.45
N GLY A 319 16.87 6.68 24.01
CA GLY A 319 15.98 7.46 24.88
C GLY A 319 16.43 8.91 25.10
N GLN A 320 17.51 9.33 24.51
CA GLN A 320 17.94 10.72 24.37
C GLN A 320 18.57 10.87 22.99
N LYS A 321 18.25 11.97 22.27
CA LYS A 321 18.96 12.28 21.03
C LYS A 321 20.41 12.57 21.37
N ILE A 322 21.32 11.75 20.89
CA ILE A 322 22.75 12.05 20.95
C ILE A 322 22.94 13.22 19.96
N LYS A 323 23.24 14.40 20.50
CA LYS A 323 23.68 15.52 19.64
C LYS A 323 24.92 15.07 18.92
N ALA A 324 24.85 14.97 17.59
CA ALA A 324 26.01 14.71 16.73
C ALA A 324 26.94 15.93 16.70
#